data_c1833cf18b7f8df02bf2e48686525cac
#
_entry.id   c1833cf18b7f8df02bf2e48686525cac
#
_cell.length_a   1.000
_cell.length_b   1.000
_cell.length_c   1.000
_cell.angle_alpha   90.00
_cell.angle_beta   90.00
_cell.angle_gamma   90.00
#
_symmetry.space_group_name_H-M   'P 1'
#
loop_
_entity.id
_entity.type
_entity.pdbx_description
1 polymer ?
#
loop_
_entity_poly.entity_id
_entity_poly.type
_entity_poly.pdbx_seq_one_letter_code
_entity_poly.pdbx_strand_id
1 'polypeptide(L)'
;MNNRYFSILEEIKKKGGKLDDGHFNDKVLIIDGLNTFIRVFSVMPTLNDDGVHIGGIVGFLKSIGYAIHLFNPTRAIIVFDGKGGSTRRRKLFPEYKAGRKVKKKLVRAYDFNTQEEERQNMLMQLTRIVEYLDLLPVSTLSIDNIEADDTIGYLSKQVFDESKITIMSTDKDFLQLVNHRIKVYSPTKKKTYDRESLMEEYGIPSKNFLTYRILEGDKSDNIPGVKGAGLTTIKKRFPT
;
A
#
# COMPACT_ATOMS: atom_id res chain seq x y z
N MET A 1 -24.71 -27.18 -20.32
CA MET A 1 -24.04 -26.25 -19.33
C MET A 1 -23.13 -27.04 -18.41
N ASN A 2 -21.92 -26.61 -18.29
CA ASN A 2 -20.78 -27.43 -17.88
C ASN A 2 -20.84 -27.76 -16.36
N ASN A 3 -20.94 -29.07 -16.02
CA ASN A 3 -20.97 -29.63 -14.67
C ASN A 3 -19.81 -29.14 -13.78
N ARG A 4 -18.72 -28.65 -14.37
CA ARG A 4 -17.53 -28.17 -13.69
C ARG A 4 -17.77 -26.85 -12.91
N TYR A 5 -18.64 -25.96 -13.42
CA TYR A 5 -18.97 -24.72 -12.70
C TYR A 5 -19.88 -24.98 -11.50
N PHE A 6 -20.77 -25.93 -11.59
CA PHE A 6 -21.62 -26.31 -10.45
C PHE A 6 -20.82 -26.96 -9.32
N SER A 7 -19.85 -27.82 -9.64
CA SER A 7 -18.98 -28.42 -8.61
C SER A 7 -18.10 -27.37 -7.91
N ILE A 8 -17.60 -26.37 -8.64
CA ILE A 8 -16.83 -25.25 -8.05
C ILE A 8 -17.72 -24.40 -7.15
N LEU A 9 -18.94 -24.10 -7.56
CA LEU A 9 -19.90 -23.36 -6.74
C LEU A 9 -20.32 -24.12 -5.49
N GLU A 10 -20.46 -25.45 -5.58
CA GLU A 10 -20.71 -26.30 -4.40
C GLU A 10 -19.50 -26.39 -3.46
N GLU A 11 -18.28 -26.46 -4.01
CA GLU A 11 -17.06 -26.38 -3.18
C GLU A 11 -16.91 -25.02 -2.50
N ILE A 12 -17.21 -23.92 -3.19
CA ILE A 12 -17.22 -22.56 -2.63
C ILE A 12 -18.29 -22.47 -1.54
N LYS A 13 -19.50 -22.99 -1.77
CA LYS A 13 -20.56 -23.03 -0.76
C LYS A 13 -20.18 -23.91 0.43
N LYS A 14 -19.54 -25.05 0.24
CA LYS A 14 -19.07 -25.93 1.32
C LYS A 14 -17.92 -25.31 2.12
N LYS A 15 -17.01 -24.59 1.46
CA LYS A 15 -15.90 -23.87 2.13
C LYS A 15 -16.36 -22.53 2.74
N GLY A 16 -17.37 -21.88 2.17
CA GLY A 16 -18.00 -20.68 2.70
C GLY A 16 -19.08 -20.92 3.76
N GLY A 17 -19.36 -22.16 4.07
CA GLY A 17 -20.51 -22.56 4.88
C GLY A 17 -20.36 -22.49 6.39
N LYS A 18 -19.36 -21.79 6.93
CA LYS A 18 -19.34 -21.26 8.28
C LYS A 18 -18.75 -19.85 8.20
N LEU A 19 -19.58 -18.88 7.89
CA LEU A 19 -19.39 -17.53 8.38
C LEU A 19 -19.45 -17.65 9.90
N ASP A 20 -18.28 -17.65 10.52
CA ASP A 20 -18.16 -17.63 11.97
C ASP A 20 -18.83 -16.35 12.44
N ASP A 21 -19.89 -16.48 13.22
CA ASP A 21 -20.81 -15.40 13.60
C ASP A 21 -20.12 -14.41 14.55
N GLY A 22 -19.22 -13.59 14.06
CA GLY A 22 -18.73 -12.50 14.86
C GLY A 22 -17.37 -11.89 14.53
N HIS A 23 -16.57 -12.43 13.64
CA HIS A 23 -15.18 -12.00 13.51
C HIS A 23 -14.81 -11.42 12.14
N PHE A 24 -15.71 -10.65 11.52
CA PHE A 24 -15.44 -9.99 10.21
C PHE A 24 -14.20 -9.09 10.20
N ASN A 25 -13.71 -8.69 11.36
CA ASN A 25 -12.57 -7.79 11.52
C ASN A 25 -11.39 -8.42 12.26
N ASP A 26 -11.34 -9.74 12.45
CA ASP A 26 -10.23 -10.38 13.16
C ASP A 26 -8.89 -10.13 12.50
N LYS A 27 -8.87 -10.29 11.17
CA LYS A 27 -7.67 -10.11 10.34
C LYS A 27 -7.97 -9.12 9.24
N VAL A 28 -7.48 -7.92 9.37
CA VAL A 28 -7.70 -6.85 8.38
C VAL A 28 -6.44 -6.66 7.55
N LEU A 29 -6.58 -6.79 6.23
CA LEU A 29 -5.56 -6.43 5.26
C LEU A 29 -5.87 -5.03 4.72
N ILE A 30 -4.98 -4.08 4.96
CA ILE A 30 -5.10 -2.72 4.42
C ILE A 30 -4.02 -2.52 3.36
N ILE A 31 -4.44 -2.18 2.15
CA ILE A 31 -3.56 -2.05 0.99
C ILE A 31 -3.47 -0.58 0.61
N ASP A 32 -2.25 -0.06 0.55
CA ASP A 32 -1.95 1.24 -0.04
C ASP A 32 -2.12 1.13 -1.56
N GLY A 33 -3.24 1.67 -2.05
CA GLY A 33 -3.70 1.48 -3.43
C GLY A 33 -2.76 2.12 -4.44
N LEU A 34 -2.44 3.40 -4.25
CA LEU A 34 -1.60 4.13 -5.21
C LEU A 34 -0.16 3.61 -5.22
N ASN A 35 0.42 3.33 -4.04
CA ASN A 35 1.76 2.74 -3.92
C ASN A 35 1.82 1.38 -4.65
N THR A 36 0.82 0.52 -4.44
CA THR A 36 0.73 -0.78 -5.11
C THR A 36 0.61 -0.61 -6.62
N PHE A 37 -0.27 0.28 -7.09
CA PHE A 37 -0.48 0.53 -8.50
C PHE A 37 0.78 1.06 -9.20
N ILE A 38 1.37 2.15 -8.71
CA ILE A 38 2.55 2.78 -9.33
C ILE A 38 3.72 1.80 -9.43
N ARG A 39 3.91 0.99 -8.39
CA ARG A 39 4.96 -0.04 -8.37
C ARG A 39 4.83 -1.03 -9.54
N VAL A 40 3.63 -1.54 -9.79
CA VAL A 40 3.41 -2.53 -10.85
C VAL A 40 3.28 -1.90 -12.22
N PHE A 41 2.64 -0.74 -12.32
CA PHE A 41 2.52 0.04 -13.55
C PHE A 41 3.89 0.34 -14.16
N SER A 42 4.88 0.66 -13.32
CA SER A 42 6.22 1.02 -13.79
C SER A 42 7.06 -0.14 -14.32
N VAL A 43 6.74 -1.40 -14.01
CA VAL A 43 7.61 -2.54 -14.32
C VAL A 43 6.94 -3.69 -15.07
N MET A 44 5.61 -3.76 -15.10
CA MET A 44 4.88 -4.85 -15.77
C MET A 44 4.70 -4.56 -17.26
N PRO A 45 5.26 -5.41 -18.16
CA PRO A 45 5.22 -5.16 -19.62
C PRO A 45 3.96 -5.71 -20.31
N THR A 46 2.88 -5.97 -19.57
CA THR A 46 1.70 -6.62 -20.10
C THR A 46 0.92 -5.68 -21.03
N LEU A 47 0.60 -6.17 -22.22
CA LEU A 47 -0.23 -5.52 -23.23
C LEU A 47 -1.56 -6.27 -23.38
N ASN A 48 -2.59 -5.59 -23.85
CA ASN A 48 -3.82 -6.23 -24.37
C ASN A 48 -3.64 -6.64 -25.83
N ASP A 49 -4.69 -7.20 -26.43
CA ASP A 49 -4.66 -7.67 -27.82
C ASP A 49 -4.46 -6.53 -28.85
N ASP A 50 -4.80 -5.29 -28.48
CA ASP A 50 -4.59 -4.08 -29.29
C ASP A 50 -3.21 -3.45 -29.08
N GLY A 51 -2.32 -4.08 -28.32
CA GLY A 51 -0.99 -3.56 -28.01
C GLY A 51 -0.96 -2.43 -26.97
N VAL A 52 -2.08 -2.16 -26.28
CA VAL A 52 -2.15 -1.14 -25.25
C VAL A 52 -1.59 -1.66 -23.94
N HIS A 53 -0.75 -0.88 -23.28
CA HIS A 53 -0.18 -1.22 -21.96
C HIS A 53 -1.28 -1.31 -20.90
N ILE A 54 -1.38 -2.48 -20.26
CA ILE A 54 -2.31 -2.78 -19.16
C ILE A 54 -1.61 -3.38 -17.92
N GLY A 55 -0.30 -3.22 -17.85
CA GLY A 55 0.54 -3.80 -16.78
C GLY A 55 0.14 -3.38 -15.38
N GLY A 56 -0.36 -2.15 -15.21
CA GLY A 56 -0.87 -1.64 -13.94
C GLY A 56 -2.08 -2.44 -13.46
N ILE A 57 -3.09 -2.67 -14.31
CA ILE A 57 -4.30 -3.44 -13.97
C ILE A 57 -3.90 -4.87 -13.57
N VAL A 58 -3.18 -5.55 -14.46
CA VAL A 58 -2.81 -6.95 -14.27
C VAL A 58 -1.95 -7.13 -13.02
N GLY A 59 -0.94 -6.29 -12.85
CA GLY A 59 -0.04 -6.36 -11.70
C GLY A 59 -0.73 -6.00 -10.39
N PHE A 60 -1.65 -5.04 -10.41
CA PHE A 60 -2.42 -4.63 -9.24
C PHE A 60 -3.32 -5.75 -8.74
N LEU A 61 -4.16 -6.31 -9.62
CA LEU A 61 -5.05 -7.41 -9.27
C LEU A 61 -4.28 -8.66 -8.81
N LYS A 62 -3.17 -9.00 -9.48
CA LYS A 62 -2.28 -10.09 -9.04
C LYS A 62 -1.69 -9.80 -7.65
N SER A 63 -1.30 -8.56 -7.35
CA SER A 63 -0.74 -8.19 -6.04
C SER A 63 -1.77 -8.30 -4.93
N ILE A 64 -3.01 -7.87 -5.17
CA ILE A 64 -4.11 -8.02 -4.21
C ILE A 64 -4.44 -9.49 -3.98
N GLY A 65 -4.64 -10.25 -5.06
CA GLY A 65 -4.95 -11.68 -4.97
C GLY A 65 -3.87 -12.46 -4.23
N TYR A 66 -2.60 -12.16 -4.49
CA TYR A 66 -1.47 -12.74 -3.77
C TYR A 66 -1.50 -12.39 -2.26
N ALA A 67 -1.74 -11.12 -1.91
CA ALA A 67 -1.78 -10.69 -0.52
C ALA A 67 -2.97 -11.31 0.24
N ILE A 68 -4.14 -11.39 -0.40
CA ILE A 68 -5.32 -12.05 0.17
C ILE A 68 -5.02 -13.53 0.43
N HIS A 69 -4.41 -14.21 -0.54
CA HIS A 69 -4.03 -15.62 -0.37
C HIS A 69 -2.98 -15.80 0.75
N LEU A 70 -1.97 -14.92 0.80
CA LEU A 70 -0.88 -15.01 1.77
C LEU A 70 -1.33 -14.78 3.21
N PHE A 71 -2.19 -13.80 3.43
CA PHE A 71 -2.58 -13.36 4.78
C PHE A 71 -3.93 -13.91 5.24
N ASN A 72 -4.71 -14.48 4.33
CA ASN A 72 -6.05 -15.01 4.58
C ASN A 72 -6.87 -14.07 5.49
N PRO A 73 -7.10 -12.80 5.05
CA PRO A 73 -7.79 -11.80 5.86
C PRO A 73 -9.30 -12.09 5.94
N THR A 74 -9.93 -11.66 7.03
CA THR A 74 -11.39 -11.63 7.13
C THR A 74 -11.99 -10.39 6.48
N ARG A 75 -11.16 -9.33 6.30
CA ARG A 75 -11.51 -8.10 5.58
C ARG A 75 -10.31 -7.57 4.81
N ALA A 76 -10.52 -7.17 3.55
CA ALA A 76 -9.53 -6.47 2.74
C ALA A 76 -10.02 -5.06 2.39
N ILE A 77 -9.18 -4.06 2.62
CA ILE A 77 -9.47 -2.64 2.37
C ILE A 77 -8.36 -2.06 1.50
N ILE A 78 -8.74 -1.44 0.39
CA ILE A 78 -7.82 -0.71 -0.48
C ILE A 78 -8.03 0.78 -0.26
N VAL A 79 -6.98 1.50 0.09
CA VAL A 79 -7.04 2.94 0.38
C VAL A 79 -6.30 3.70 -0.70
N PHE A 80 -6.97 4.68 -1.28
CA PHE A 80 -6.39 5.63 -2.23
C PHE A 80 -6.31 7.02 -1.63
N ASP A 81 -5.36 7.84 -2.14
CA ASP A 81 -5.33 9.26 -1.81
C ASP A 81 -6.62 9.95 -2.25
N GLY A 82 -7.14 10.80 -1.40
CA GLY A 82 -8.27 11.65 -1.76
C GLY A 82 -7.86 12.83 -2.63
N LYS A 83 -8.82 13.40 -3.34
CA LYS A 83 -8.60 14.62 -4.11
C LYS A 83 -8.04 15.72 -3.20
N GLY A 84 -6.89 16.26 -3.54
CA GLY A 84 -6.23 17.29 -2.72
C GLY A 84 -5.58 16.78 -1.44
N GLY A 85 -5.31 15.47 -1.29
CA GLY A 85 -4.80 14.85 -0.07
C GLY A 85 -3.61 15.57 0.57
N SER A 86 -2.63 16.01 -0.21
CA SER A 86 -1.45 16.72 0.29
C SER A 86 -1.67 18.21 0.61
N THR A 87 -2.86 18.76 0.39
CA THR A 87 -3.13 20.20 0.54
C THR A 87 -2.87 20.71 1.95
N ARG A 88 -3.28 19.94 2.97
CA ARG A 88 -3.06 20.29 4.38
C ARG A 88 -1.57 20.38 4.72
N ARG A 89 -0.78 19.38 4.30
CA ARG A 89 0.66 19.34 4.55
C ARG A 89 1.39 20.46 3.83
N ARG A 90 1.00 20.78 2.58
CA ARG A 90 1.58 21.91 1.83
C ARG A 90 1.23 23.28 2.40
N LYS A 91 0.08 23.42 3.06
CA LYS A 91 -0.22 24.65 3.79
C LYS A 91 0.70 24.85 4.99
N LEU A 92 1.09 23.75 5.67
CA LEU A 92 2.01 23.80 6.82
C LEU A 92 3.47 23.89 6.37
N PHE A 93 3.82 23.18 5.30
CA PHE A 93 5.17 23.14 4.75
C PHE A 93 5.09 23.17 3.20
N PRO A 94 5.20 24.37 2.59
CA PRO A 94 5.01 24.53 1.14
C PRO A 94 5.97 23.68 0.29
N GLU A 95 7.15 23.35 0.82
CA GLU A 95 8.14 22.53 0.15
C GLU A 95 7.85 21.02 0.20
N TYR A 96 6.80 20.61 0.93
CA TYR A 96 6.39 19.22 1.01
C TYR A 96 6.12 18.63 -0.38
N LYS A 97 6.84 17.56 -0.71
CA LYS A 97 6.79 16.89 -2.02
C LYS A 97 7.18 17.79 -3.22
N ALA A 98 7.74 19.00 -2.98
CA ALA A 98 8.13 19.91 -4.08
C ALA A 98 9.27 19.33 -4.93
N GLY A 99 10.12 18.50 -4.34
CA GLY A 99 11.20 17.78 -5.03
C GLY A 99 10.74 16.62 -5.92
N ARG A 100 9.48 16.20 -5.81
CA ARG A 100 8.88 15.21 -6.70
C ARG A 100 8.63 15.82 -8.07
N LYS A 101 9.72 16.18 -8.77
CA LYS A 101 9.64 16.55 -10.20
C LYS A 101 9.01 15.37 -10.92
N VAL A 102 8.07 15.67 -11.79
CA VAL A 102 7.48 14.70 -12.72
C VAL A 102 8.63 13.95 -13.38
N LYS A 103 8.81 12.68 -13.06
CA LYS A 103 9.81 11.87 -13.74
C LYS A 103 9.47 11.90 -15.21
N LYS A 104 10.44 12.13 -16.07
CA LYS A 104 10.24 12.19 -17.52
C LYS A 104 9.58 10.91 -18.07
N LYS A 105 9.72 9.78 -17.38
CA LYS A 105 9.14 8.49 -17.74
C LYS A 105 8.93 7.67 -16.46
N LEU A 106 7.72 7.21 -16.24
CA LEU A 106 7.36 6.36 -15.09
C LEU A 106 7.50 4.88 -15.43
N VAL A 107 6.98 4.48 -16.59
CA VAL A 107 7.01 3.09 -17.07
C VAL A 107 8.38 2.79 -17.68
N ARG A 108 9.00 1.70 -17.22
CA ARG A 108 10.29 1.21 -17.71
C ARG A 108 10.14 0.10 -18.74
N ALA A 109 9.02 -0.59 -18.69
CA ALA A 109 8.76 -1.82 -19.44
C ALA A 109 7.96 -1.57 -20.74
N TYR A 110 7.56 -0.33 -21.01
CA TYR A 110 6.81 0.06 -22.20
C TYR A 110 7.22 1.48 -22.63
N ASP A 111 7.28 1.71 -23.93
CA ASP A 111 7.68 2.99 -24.48
C ASP A 111 6.45 3.76 -24.97
N PHE A 112 6.00 4.72 -24.18
CA PHE A 112 5.02 5.70 -24.60
C PHE A 112 5.71 6.79 -25.45
N ASN A 113 5.03 7.28 -26.49
CA ASN A 113 5.57 8.33 -27.35
C ASN A 113 5.68 9.67 -26.62
N THR A 114 4.76 9.94 -25.70
CA THR A 114 4.72 11.19 -24.93
C THR A 114 4.41 10.93 -23.45
N GLN A 115 4.75 11.89 -22.59
CA GLN A 115 4.35 11.84 -21.18
C GLN A 115 2.83 11.93 -20.98
N GLU A 116 2.15 12.64 -21.88
CA GLU A 116 0.70 12.76 -21.80
C GLU A 116 0.02 11.42 -22.13
N GLU A 117 0.54 10.69 -23.12
CA GLU A 117 0.06 9.33 -23.43
C GLU A 117 0.25 8.38 -22.23
N GLU A 118 1.43 8.39 -21.60
CA GLU A 118 1.70 7.63 -20.37
C GLU A 118 0.70 8.00 -19.26
N ARG A 119 0.46 9.30 -19.05
CA ARG A 119 -0.46 9.79 -18.05
C ARG A 119 -1.90 9.38 -18.33
N GLN A 120 -2.36 9.49 -19.57
CA GLN A 120 -3.71 9.06 -19.98
C GLN A 120 -3.90 7.56 -19.81
N ASN A 121 -2.90 6.77 -20.20
CA ASN A 121 -2.91 5.32 -19.99
C ASN A 121 -2.97 4.98 -18.50
N MET A 122 -2.18 5.67 -17.68
CA MET A 122 -2.21 5.50 -16.22
C MET A 122 -3.60 5.79 -15.62
N LEU A 123 -4.23 6.90 -16.02
CA LEU A 123 -5.56 7.27 -15.55
C LEU A 123 -6.62 6.27 -16.00
N MET A 124 -6.57 5.82 -17.24
CA MET A 124 -7.46 4.79 -17.78
C MET A 124 -7.35 3.50 -16.95
N GLN A 125 -6.14 3.06 -16.65
CA GLN A 125 -5.93 1.84 -15.86
C GLN A 125 -6.41 2.01 -14.41
N LEU A 126 -6.19 3.17 -13.77
CA LEU A 126 -6.71 3.45 -12.44
C LEU A 126 -8.25 3.44 -12.40
N THR A 127 -8.90 4.06 -13.39
CA THR A 127 -10.37 4.05 -13.51
C THR A 127 -10.88 2.61 -13.62
N ARG A 128 -10.27 1.80 -14.48
CA ARG A 128 -10.65 0.38 -14.63
C ARG A 128 -10.42 -0.44 -13.36
N ILE A 129 -9.35 -0.15 -12.62
CA ILE A 129 -9.11 -0.82 -11.34
C ILE A 129 -10.24 -0.52 -10.36
N VAL A 130 -10.66 0.74 -10.23
CA VAL A 130 -11.77 1.10 -9.32
C VAL A 130 -13.05 0.36 -9.72
N GLU A 131 -13.40 0.35 -11.02
CA GLU A 131 -14.56 -0.41 -11.53
C GLU A 131 -14.47 -1.92 -11.19
N TYR A 132 -13.28 -2.52 -11.30
CA TYR A 132 -13.11 -3.94 -10.95
C TYR A 132 -13.17 -4.18 -9.43
N LEU A 133 -12.66 -3.26 -8.63
CA LEU A 133 -12.73 -3.36 -7.17
C LEU A 133 -14.18 -3.32 -6.65
N ASP A 134 -15.05 -2.54 -7.31
CA ASP A 134 -16.48 -2.48 -6.97
C ASP A 134 -17.21 -3.82 -7.20
N LEU A 135 -16.63 -4.70 -8.04
CA LEU A 135 -17.17 -6.04 -8.31
C LEU A 135 -16.57 -7.12 -7.40
N LEU A 136 -15.59 -6.79 -6.59
CA LEU A 136 -14.87 -7.72 -5.72
C LEU A 136 -15.34 -7.58 -4.25
N PRO A 137 -15.24 -8.64 -3.43
CA PRO A 137 -15.58 -8.58 -2.01
C PRO A 137 -14.49 -7.87 -1.19
N VAL A 138 -14.14 -6.66 -1.59
CA VAL A 138 -13.17 -5.78 -0.93
C VAL A 138 -13.81 -4.41 -0.69
N SER A 139 -13.29 -3.67 0.29
CA SER A 139 -13.72 -2.29 0.53
C SER A 139 -12.72 -1.33 -0.10
N THR A 140 -13.21 -0.36 -0.85
CA THR A 140 -12.37 0.72 -1.41
C THR A 140 -12.67 2.02 -0.68
N LEU A 141 -11.62 2.75 -0.29
CA LEU A 141 -11.75 3.99 0.48
C LEU A 141 -10.83 5.08 -0.08
N SER A 142 -11.41 6.26 -0.27
CA SER A 142 -10.69 7.49 -0.60
C SER A 142 -11.41 8.66 0.08
N ILE A 143 -10.67 9.52 0.80
CA ILE A 143 -11.25 10.63 1.56
C ILE A 143 -10.64 11.93 1.06
N ASP A 144 -11.48 12.84 0.55
CA ASP A 144 -11.02 14.12 0.02
C ASP A 144 -10.21 14.92 1.04
N ASN A 145 -9.17 15.57 0.57
CA ASN A 145 -8.19 16.35 1.35
C ASN A 145 -7.37 15.55 2.38
N ILE A 146 -7.42 14.22 2.32
CA ILE A 146 -6.66 13.32 3.20
C ILE A 146 -5.79 12.40 2.33
N GLU A 147 -4.52 12.23 2.72
CA GLU A 147 -3.64 11.24 2.09
C GLU A 147 -3.99 9.82 2.57
N ALA A 148 -3.72 8.83 1.72
CA ALA A 148 -3.94 7.43 2.07
C ALA A 148 -3.23 7.02 3.38
N ASP A 149 -2.04 7.57 3.62
CA ASP A 149 -1.24 7.28 4.81
C ASP A 149 -1.97 7.64 6.11
N ASP A 150 -2.64 8.80 6.14
CA ASP A 150 -3.43 9.25 7.30
C ASP A 150 -4.63 8.33 7.52
N THR A 151 -5.31 7.99 6.42
CA THR A 151 -6.48 7.09 6.46
C THR A 151 -6.08 5.70 6.95
N ILE A 152 -4.99 5.13 6.41
CA ILE A 152 -4.46 3.82 6.83
C ILE A 152 -4.05 3.86 8.30
N GLY A 153 -3.36 4.93 8.72
CA GLY A 153 -2.97 5.13 10.11
C GLY A 153 -4.17 5.19 11.06
N TYR A 154 -5.22 5.94 10.69
CA TYR A 154 -6.44 6.06 11.47
C TYR A 154 -7.21 4.74 11.54
N LEU A 155 -7.41 4.06 10.41
CA LEU A 155 -8.04 2.74 10.37
C LEU A 155 -7.32 1.75 11.28
N SER A 156 -6.00 1.73 11.21
CA SER A 156 -5.18 0.76 11.95
C SER A 156 -5.16 1.02 13.46
N LYS A 157 -5.25 2.28 13.89
CA LYS A 157 -5.10 2.65 15.30
C LYS A 157 -6.42 2.85 16.02
N GLN A 158 -7.46 3.32 15.31
CA GLN A 158 -8.70 3.80 15.94
C GLN A 158 -9.92 2.97 15.54
N VAL A 159 -10.03 2.59 14.25
CA VAL A 159 -11.24 1.89 13.77
C VAL A 159 -11.14 0.38 14.02
N PHE A 160 -9.97 -0.19 13.76
CA PHE A 160 -9.71 -1.62 13.94
C PHE A 160 -8.74 -1.85 15.11
N ASP A 161 -9.04 -1.27 16.25
CA ASP A 161 -8.16 -1.24 17.42
C ASP A 161 -7.95 -2.61 18.09
N GLU A 162 -8.88 -3.56 17.92
CA GLU A 162 -8.77 -4.94 18.40
C GLU A 162 -8.28 -5.93 17.33
N SER A 163 -8.28 -5.54 16.06
CA SER A 163 -7.96 -6.40 14.92
C SER A 163 -6.47 -6.69 14.78
N LYS A 164 -6.13 -7.87 14.24
CA LYS A 164 -4.79 -8.15 13.69
C LYS A 164 -4.70 -7.52 12.30
N ILE A 165 -3.80 -6.58 12.11
CA ILE A 165 -3.71 -5.78 10.89
C ILE A 165 -2.44 -6.11 10.14
N THR A 166 -2.56 -6.28 8.82
CA THR A 166 -1.43 -6.27 7.90
C THR A 166 -1.60 -5.10 6.93
N ILE A 167 -0.65 -4.17 6.95
CA ILE A 167 -0.59 -3.06 5.98
C ILE A 167 0.31 -3.50 4.84
N MET A 168 -0.16 -3.47 3.60
CA MET A 168 0.66 -3.73 2.41
C MET A 168 1.07 -2.41 1.76
N SER A 169 2.34 -2.05 1.92
CA SER A 169 2.96 -0.88 1.27
C SER A 169 4.48 -1.04 1.22
N THR A 170 5.14 -0.32 0.31
CA THR A 170 6.59 -0.17 0.28
C THR A 170 7.07 1.04 1.07
N ASP A 171 6.15 1.87 1.54
CA ASP A 171 6.47 3.06 2.31
C ASP A 171 6.95 2.70 3.73
N LYS A 172 8.12 3.21 4.07
CA LYS A 172 8.73 2.99 5.39
C LYS A 172 8.01 3.71 6.51
N ASP A 173 7.24 4.74 6.18
CA ASP A 173 6.53 5.52 7.19
C ASP A 173 5.49 4.70 7.93
N PHE A 174 4.95 3.65 7.30
CA PHE A 174 4.08 2.69 7.99
C PHE A 174 4.79 1.85 9.06
N LEU A 175 6.12 1.73 9.01
CA LEU A 175 6.86 0.96 10.02
C LEU A 175 6.74 1.54 11.43
N GLN A 176 6.42 2.83 11.58
CA GLN A 176 6.10 3.44 12.86
C GLN A 176 4.80 2.92 13.50
N LEU A 177 3.93 2.27 12.72
CA LEU A 177 2.67 1.69 13.19
C LEU A 177 2.85 0.29 13.75
N VAL A 178 3.98 -0.37 13.46
CA VAL A 178 4.25 -1.76 13.87
C VAL A 178 4.16 -1.92 15.38
N ASN A 179 3.34 -2.86 15.82
CA ASN A 179 3.17 -3.22 17.23
C ASN A 179 2.80 -4.70 17.40
N HIS A 180 2.18 -5.12 18.51
CA HIS A 180 1.79 -6.51 18.76
C HIS A 180 0.69 -7.01 17.79
N ARG A 181 -0.13 -6.14 17.21
CA ARG A 181 -1.26 -6.48 16.33
C ARG A 181 -1.12 -5.92 14.90
N ILE A 182 -0.27 -4.91 14.68
CA ILE A 182 -0.06 -4.29 13.35
C ILE A 182 1.28 -4.75 12.79
N LYS A 183 1.25 -5.31 11.59
CA LYS A 183 2.42 -5.68 10.79
C LYS A 183 2.40 -4.92 9.46
N VAL A 184 3.57 -4.73 8.84
CA VAL A 184 3.71 -4.12 7.52
C VAL A 184 4.35 -5.11 6.56
N TYR A 185 3.69 -5.39 5.45
CA TYR A 185 4.22 -6.23 4.39
C TYR A 185 4.77 -5.38 3.24
N SER A 186 6.04 -5.56 2.94
CA SER A 186 6.69 -4.95 1.78
C SER A 186 6.68 -5.92 0.61
N PRO A 187 5.85 -5.71 -0.43
CA PRO A 187 5.77 -6.63 -1.57
C PRO A 187 7.06 -6.64 -2.42
N THR A 188 7.83 -5.55 -2.42
CA THR A 188 9.11 -5.48 -3.12
C THR A 188 10.17 -6.34 -2.46
N LYS A 189 10.25 -6.31 -1.14
CA LYS A 189 11.19 -7.14 -0.36
C LYS A 189 10.65 -8.54 -0.07
N LYS A 190 9.36 -8.78 -0.33
CA LYS A 190 8.64 -10.01 0.07
C LYS A 190 8.82 -10.31 1.57
N LYS A 191 8.83 -9.26 2.39
CA LYS A 191 9.11 -9.31 3.82
C LYS A 191 7.98 -8.69 4.62
N THR A 192 7.58 -9.37 5.69
CA THR A 192 6.66 -8.82 6.70
C THR A 192 7.48 -8.26 7.86
N TYR A 193 7.20 -7.01 8.21
CA TYR A 193 7.79 -6.33 9.36
C TYR A 193 6.86 -6.44 10.56
N ASP A 194 7.33 -7.08 11.62
CA ASP A 194 6.82 -7.05 12.97
C ASP A 194 7.89 -6.42 13.89
N ARG A 195 7.69 -6.49 15.21
CA ARG A 195 8.62 -5.90 16.18
C ARG A 195 10.03 -6.49 16.08
N GLU A 196 10.11 -7.82 15.95
CA GLU A 196 11.36 -8.57 15.92
C GLU A 196 12.15 -8.25 14.64
N SER A 197 11.51 -8.38 13.48
CA SER A 197 12.15 -8.12 12.18
C SER A 197 12.53 -6.64 12.00
N LEU A 198 11.80 -5.73 12.65
CA LEU A 198 12.12 -4.31 12.66
C LEU A 198 13.36 -4.03 13.51
N MET A 199 13.43 -4.65 14.69
CA MET A 199 14.61 -4.58 15.56
C MET A 199 15.84 -5.21 14.91
N GLU A 200 15.69 -6.34 14.24
CA GLU A 200 16.77 -7.02 13.51
C GLU A 200 17.34 -6.14 12.39
N GLU A 201 16.49 -5.57 11.54
CA GLU A 201 16.95 -4.80 10.38
C GLU A 201 17.43 -3.39 10.76
N TYR A 202 16.67 -2.69 11.60
CA TYR A 202 16.97 -1.30 11.94
C TYR A 202 17.70 -1.13 13.28
N GLY A 203 17.67 -2.13 14.17
CA GLY A 203 18.19 -2.01 15.54
C GLY A 203 17.50 -0.92 16.35
N ILE A 204 16.25 -0.62 16.03
CA ILE A 204 15.40 0.40 16.67
C ILE A 204 14.07 -0.25 17.02
N PRO A 205 13.63 -0.18 18.28
CA PRO A 205 12.30 -0.66 18.66
C PRO A 205 11.21 0.08 17.93
N SER A 206 10.11 -0.61 17.61
CA SER A 206 8.98 -0.01 16.89
C SER A 206 8.44 1.25 17.55
N LYS A 207 8.42 1.31 18.90
CA LYS A 207 8.00 2.50 19.67
C LYS A 207 8.84 3.76 19.39
N ASN A 208 10.10 3.60 19.00
CA ASN A 208 11.03 4.69 18.71
C ASN A 208 11.17 4.97 17.20
N PHE A 209 10.46 4.23 16.36
CA PHE A 209 10.63 4.33 14.91
C PHE A 209 10.19 5.69 14.34
N LEU A 210 9.14 6.30 14.91
CA LEU A 210 8.72 7.65 14.55
C LEU A 210 9.85 8.65 14.84
N THR A 211 10.46 8.59 16.02
CA THR A 211 11.58 9.48 16.40
C THR A 211 12.75 9.28 15.43
N TYR A 212 13.07 8.04 15.07
CA TYR A 212 14.07 7.76 14.06
C TYR A 212 13.75 8.44 12.72
N ARG A 213 12.50 8.31 12.22
CA ARG A 213 12.07 8.95 10.95
C ARG A 213 12.15 10.48 11.01
N ILE A 214 11.79 11.08 12.13
CA ILE A 214 11.92 12.54 12.34
C ILE A 214 13.39 12.98 12.25
N LEU A 215 14.30 12.24 12.89
CA LEU A 215 15.72 12.56 12.88
C LEU A 215 16.38 12.31 11.50
N GLU A 216 16.02 11.23 10.83
CA GLU A 216 16.52 10.89 9.48
C GLU A 216 15.99 11.85 8.42
N GLY A 217 14.73 12.29 8.56
CA GLY A 217 13.99 13.03 7.55
C GLY A 217 13.51 12.13 6.40
N ASP A 218 12.88 12.74 5.40
CA ASP A 218 12.46 12.06 4.17
C ASP A 218 12.79 12.89 2.93
N LYS A 219 13.80 12.42 2.19
CA LYS A 219 14.24 13.10 0.95
C LYS A 219 13.18 13.01 -0.15
N SER A 220 12.34 11.97 -0.16
CA SER A 220 11.31 11.78 -1.18
C SER A 220 10.18 12.80 -1.02
N ASP A 221 9.92 13.20 0.21
CA ASP A 221 8.90 14.18 0.58
C ASP A 221 9.47 15.59 0.85
N ASN A 222 10.78 15.73 0.63
CA ASN A 222 11.50 16.98 0.87
C ASN A 222 11.45 17.43 2.34
N ILE A 223 11.37 16.45 3.27
CA ILE A 223 11.38 16.70 4.70
C ILE A 223 12.84 16.62 5.17
N PRO A 224 13.42 17.73 5.66
CA PRO A 224 14.78 17.71 6.15
C PRO A 224 14.86 16.95 7.48
N GLY A 225 15.88 16.10 7.59
CA GLY A 225 16.26 15.50 8.87
C GLY A 225 17.33 16.33 9.58
N VAL A 226 17.83 15.81 10.68
CA VAL A 226 18.97 16.40 11.38
C VAL A 226 20.25 16.05 10.64
N LYS A 227 21.08 17.04 10.32
CA LYS A 227 22.34 16.84 9.58
C LYS A 227 23.25 15.85 10.33
N GLY A 228 23.65 14.80 9.63
CA GLY A 228 24.51 13.74 10.17
C GLY A 228 23.78 12.67 11.01
N ALA A 229 22.46 12.77 11.16
CA ALA A 229 21.63 11.79 11.88
C ALA A 229 21.13 10.68 10.95
N GLY A 230 22.02 9.91 10.35
CA GLY A 230 21.65 8.66 9.68
C GLY A 230 21.49 7.50 10.68
N LEU A 231 20.95 6.38 10.21
CA LEU A 231 20.64 5.19 11.03
C LEU A 231 21.79 4.80 11.97
N THR A 232 23.02 4.72 11.46
CA THR A 232 24.21 4.35 12.25
C THR A 232 24.48 5.34 13.39
N THR A 233 24.35 6.64 13.12
CA THR A 233 24.56 7.70 14.13
C THR A 233 23.48 7.66 15.19
N ILE A 234 22.22 7.43 14.77
CA ILE A 234 21.08 7.36 15.68
C ILE A 234 21.23 6.17 16.63
N LYS A 235 21.54 4.98 16.10
CA LYS A 235 21.81 3.79 16.92
C LYS A 235 22.92 4.00 17.95
N LYS A 236 24.00 4.71 17.57
CA LYS A 236 25.14 4.96 18.46
C LYS A 236 24.84 5.99 19.55
N ARG A 237 24.07 7.04 19.21
CA ARG A 237 23.82 8.16 20.13
C ARG A 237 22.56 7.99 20.99
N PHE A 238 21.61 7.19 20.51
CA PHE A 238 20.34 6.92 21.19
C PHE A 238 20.16 5.40 21.33
N PRO A 239 21.05 4.71 22.09
CA PRO A 239 20.87 3.30 22.38
C PRO A 239 19.56 3.14 23.16
N THR A 240 18.78 2.11 22.83
CA THR A 240 17.47 1.79 23.42
C THR A 240 17.62 1.03 24.69
#